data_e96b73e70a9249eda541b0a9270de25d
#
_entry.id   e96b73e70a9249eda541b0a9270de25d
#
_cell.length_a   1.000
_cell.length_b   1.000
_cell.length_c   1.000
_cell.angle_alpha   90.00
_cell.angle_beta   90.00
_cell.angle_gamma   90.00
#
_symmetry.space_group_name_H-M   'P 1'
#
loop_
_entity.id
_entity.type
_entity.pdbx_description
1 polymer ?
#
loop_
_entity_poly.entity_id
_entity_poly.type
_entity_poly.pdbx_seq_one_letter_code
_entity_poly.pdbx_strand_id
1 'polypeptide(L)'
;MALTKITRNGITDSAVNSAKVLDGTIVDADISSSANIAATKFGFASNPPTITGISPSTLTTTSGGAITVTGTNFVSIPNVVFQNTSTGALITASAVSFTSSTSVAATFPSGGASGTYKLRLENPNGFAAEASSSITYSNNPTWSTGAGSIGSVSAGDSVSLSVSGSSDSTVAYSETTSVLTSNANTPAATMNLTLNSSTGAITGTAPSPTANTTYNFTLRLTDAESQTTDRAFSITVTVGATGGAQFNP
;
A
#
# COMPACT_ATOMS: atom_id res chain seq x y z
N MET A 1 60.52 -22.44 -36.88
CA MET A 1 59.61 -22.13 -38.00
C MET A 1 58.96 -20.78 -37.69
N ALA A 2 59.23 -19.74 -38.53
CA ALA A 2 58.60 -18.45 -38.34
C ALA A 2 57.11 -18.56 -38.74
N LEU A 3 56.19 -18.20 -37.84
CA LEU A 3 54.76 -18.16 -38.14
C LEU A 3 54.52 -17.10 -39.21
N THR A 4 54.05 -17.49 -40.38
CA THR A 4 53.69 -16.58 -41.44
C THR A 4 52.50 -15.74 -41.00
N LYS A 5 52.67 -14.43 -40.98
CA LYS A 5 51.58 -13.49 -40.67
C LYS A 5 50.50 -13.68 -41.73
N ILE A 6 49.30 -14.12 -41.32
CA ILE A 6 48.16 -14.26 -42.24
C ILE A 6 47.65 -12.84 -42.51
N THR A 7 47.69 -12.44 -43.78
CA THR A 7 47.13 -11.15 -44.23
C THR A 7 45.61 -11.25 -44.39
N ARG A 8 44.94 -10.09 -44.35
CA ARG A 8 43.46 -9.96 -44.42
C ARG A 8 42.81 -10.82 -45.54
N ASN A 9 43.49 -10.99 -46.68
CA ASN A 9 42.97 -11.75 -47.81
C ASN A 9 43.27 -13.27 -47.73
N GLY A 10 43.95 -13.72 -46.70
CA GLY A 10 44.32 -15.14 -46.53
C GLY A 10 43.31 -15.96 -45.70
N ILE A 11 42.25 -15.30 -45.18
CA ILE A 11 41.19 -15.97 -44.44
C ILE A 11 39.91 -15.84 -45.26
N THR A 12 39.36 -16.97 -45.70
CA THR A 12 38.07 -17.01 -46.37
C THR A 12 36.93 -16.79 -45.41
N ASP A 13 35.79 -16.31 -45.88
CA ASP A 13 34.57 -16.16 -45.04
C ASP A 13 34.23 -17.50 -44.39
N SER A 14 33.86 -17.44 -43.06
CA SER A 14 33.57 -18.59 -42.25
C SER A 14 34.76 -19.54 -41.94
N ALA A 15 35.98 -19.21 -42.34
CA ALA A 15 37.17 -20.03 -42.03
C ALA A 15 37.52 -20.08 -40.53
N VAL A 16 37.13 -19.06 -39.75
CA VAL A 16 37.28 -19.01 -38.32
C VAL A 16 35.89 -19.18 -37.68
N ASN A 17 35.72 -20.23 -36.89
CA ASN A 17 34.49 -20.54 -36.14
C ASN A 17 34.84 -20.75 -34.66
N SER A 18 33.82 -20.93 -33.82
CA SER A 18 33.97 -21.09 -32.37
C SER A 18 34.94 -22.20 -31.96
N ALA A 19 35.05 -23.27 -32.76
CA ALA A 19 36.01 -24.37 -32.45
C ALA A 19 37.49 -23.98 -32.71
N LYS A 20 37.72 -22.85 -33.41
CA LYS A 20 39.09 -22.36 -33.74
C LYS A 20 39.50 -21.15 -32.93
N VAL A 21 38.60 -20.65 -32.10
CA VAL A 21 38.85 -19.57 -31.13
C VAL A 21 38.80 -20.22 -29.74
N LEU A 22 39.93 -20.26 -29.05
CA LEU A 22 39.99 -20.81 -27.72
C LEU A 22 39.23 -19.89 -26.75
N ASP A 23 38.41 -20.45 -25.84
CA ASP A 23 37.67 -19.70 -24.84
C ASP A 23 38.62 -18.82 -24.03
N GLY A 24 38.23 -17.56 -23.83
CA GLY A 24 39.01 -16.54 -23.10
C GLY A 24 40.17 -15.91 -23.86
N THR A 25 40.38 -16.26 -25.16
CA THR A 25 41.47 -15.66 -25.96
C THR A 25 41.09 -14.31 -26.59
N ILE A 26 39.79 -14.03 -26.75
CA ILE A 26 39.32 -12.71 -27.17
C ILE A 26 39.11 -11.86 -25.92
N VAL A 27 39.86 -10.82 -25.75
CA VAL A 27 39.77 -9.86 -24.66
C VAL A 27 39.31 -8.49 -25.18
N ASP A 28 38.97 -7.58 -24.26
CA ASP A 28 38.46 -6.25 -24.61
C ASP A 28 39.38 -5.49 -25.59
N ALA A 29 40.68 -5.64 -25.43
CA ALA A 29 41.67 -5.01 -26.33
C ALA A 29 41.63 -5.56 -27.79
N ASP A 30 41.07 -6.73 -28.00
CA ASP A 30 40.93 -7.33 -29.36
C ASP A 30 39.69 -6.83 -30.09
N ILE A 31 38.78 -6.15 -29.36
CA ILE A 31 37.57 -5.59 -29.89
C ILE A 31 37.77 -4.07 -30.13
N SER A 32 37.65 -3.64 -31.38
CA SER A 32 37.75 -2.21 -31.71
C SER A 32 36.70 -1.41 -30.93
N SER A 33 37.09 -0.29 -30.32
CA SER A 33 36.15 0.64 -29.63
C SER A 33 35.08 1.21 -30.57
N SER A 34 35.32 1.10 -31.91
CA SER A 34 34.35 1.47 -32.95
C SER A 34 33.59 0.26 -33.53
N ALA A 35 33.78 -0.95 -32.99
CA ALA A 35 33.06 -2.13 -33.43
C ALA A 35 31.59 -2.01 -32.96
N ASN A 36 30.69 -1.79 -33.91
CA ASN A 36 29.25 -1.69 -33.62
C ASN A 36 28.66 -3.11 -33.50
N ILE A 37 28.99 -3.81 -32.41
CA ILE A 37 28.50 -5.16 -32.13
C ILE A 37 27.09 -5.07 -31.58
N ALA A 38 26.10 -5.56 -32.33
CA ALA A 38 24.71 -5.56 -31.87
C ALA A 38 24.56 -6.39 -30.59
N ALA A 39 23.81 -5.87 -29.62
CA ALA A 39 23.54 -6.52 -28.31
C ALA A 39 23.01 -7.96 -28.43
N THR A 40 22.31 -8.27 -29.55
CA THR A 40 21.83 -9.63 -29.89
C THR A 40 22.95 -10.66 -30.06
N LYS A 41 24.20 -10.21 -30.26
CA LYS A 41 25.37 -11.11 -30.41
C LYS A 41 25.95 -11.58 -29.09
N PHE A 42 25.59 -10.95 -27.98
CA PHE A 42 26.11 -11.27 -26.64
C PHE A 42 25.22 -12.27 -25.87
N GLY A 43 24.19 -12.84 -26.48
CA GLY A 43 23.29 -13.75 -25.82
C GLY A 43 22.49 -13.12 -24.67
N PHE A 44 22.59 -11.81 -24.48
CA PHE A 44 21.68 -11.10 -23.60
C PHE A 44 20.28 -11.20 -24.20
N ALA A 45 19.28 -11.50 -23.37
CA ALA A 45 17.91 -11.41 -23.80
C ALA A 45 17.70 -10.00 -24.41
N SER A 46 17.57 -9.96 -25.73
CA SER A 46 17.59 -8.71 -26.52
C SER A 46 16.32 -7.87 -26.33
N ASN A 47 15.37 -8.35 -25.55
CA ASN A 47 14.12 -7.67 -25.30
C ASN A 47 14.15 -7.03 -23.90
N PRO A 48 13.94 -5.73 -23.80
CA PRO A 48 13.77 -5.06 -22.51
C PRO A 48 12.60 -5.69 -21.74
N PRO A 49 12.62 -5.68 -20.40
CA PRO A 49 11.47 -6.06 -19.63
C PRO A 49 10.29 -5.13 -19.93
N THR A 50 9.07 -5.62 -19.73
CA THR A 50 7.88 -4.78 -19.70
C THR A 50 7.15 -5.03 -18.39
N ILE A 51 6.45 -4.03 -17.87
CA ILE A 51 5.60 -4.17 -16.68
C ILE A 51 4.16 -3.91 -17.12
N THR A 52 3.29 -4.90 -16.92
CA THR A 52 1.87 -4.83 -17.29
C THR A 52 0.96 -4.66 -16.07
N GLY A 53 1.45 -4.96 -14.87
CA GLY A 53 0.66 -4.82 -13.66
C GLY A 53 1.47 -4.90 -12.38
N ILE A 54 0.89 -4.33 -11.31
CA ILE A 54 1.38 -4.38 -9.93
C ILE A 54 0.19 -4.70 -9.03
N SER A 55 0.33 -5.64 -8.10
CA SER A 55 -0.71 -5.99 -7.14
C SER A 55 -0.10 -6.41 -5.79
N PRO A 56 -0.61 -5.91 -4.66
CA PRO A 56 -1.61 -4.86 -4.50
C PRO A 56 -1.09 -3.49 -4.95
N SER A 57 -2.00 -2.55 -5.25
CA SER A 57 -1.66 -1.17 -5.62
C SER A 57 -1.66 -0.20 -4.44
N THR A 58 -2.08 -0.66 -3.26
CA THR A 58 -2.08 0.12 -2.01
C THR A 58 -1.38 -0.68 -0.92
N LEU A 59 -0.48 -0.02 -0.21
CA LEU A 59 0.27 -0.56 0.92
C LEU A 59 0.22 0.41 2.10
N THR A 60 0.39 -0.11 3.32
CA THR A 60 0.46 0.73 4.53
C THR A 60 1.91 1.08 4.89
N THR A 61 2.14 2.33 5.30
CA THR A 61 3.46 2.79 5.76
C THR A 61 3.95 2.03 6.99
N THR A 62 3.04 1.52 7.82
CA THR A 62 3.35 0.82 9.06
C THR A 62 4.05 -0.52 8.82
N SER A 63 3.60 -1.28 7.83
CA SER A 63 4.12 -2.64 7.58
C SER A 63 4.86 -2.78 6.25
N GLY A 64 4.68 -1.85 5.31
CA GLY A 64 5.08 -2.08 3.93
C GLY A 64 4.26 -3.23 3.33
N GLY A 65 4.87 -4.01 2.46
CA GLY A 65 4.21 -5.21 1.96
C GLY A 65 4.82 -5.81 0.71
N ALA A 66 4.48 -7.07 0.49
CA ALA A 66 4.85 -7.77 -0.74
C ALA A 66 3.91 -7.35 -1.89
N ILE A 67 4.49 -7.11 -3.03
CA ILE A 67 3.79 -6.85 -4.30
C ILE A 67 4.20 -7.90 -5.33
N THR A 68 3.29 -8.22 -6.21
CA THR A 68 3.56 -9.00 -7.41
C THR A 68 3.64 -8.05 -8.60
N VAL A 69 4.75 -8.10 -9.32
CA VAL A 69 4.98 -7.38 -10.57
C VAL A 69 4.77 -8.36 -11.71
N THR A 70 3.85 -8.06 -12.60
CA THR A 70 3.58 -8.87 -13.81
C THR A 70 4.08 -8.14 -15.05
N GLY A 71 4.57 -8.91 -16.03
CA GLY A 71 5.15 -8.33 -17.23
C GLY A 71 5.76 -9.37 -18.16
N THR A 72 6.81 -9.00 -18.88
CA THR A 72 7.54 -9.91 -19.77
C THR A 72 9.05 -9.68 -19.67
N ASN A 73 9.82 -10.68 -20.10
CA ASN A 73 11.29 -10.61 -20.23
C ASN A 73 12.03 -10.32 -18.91
N PHE A 74 11.47 -10.70 -17.79
CA PHE A 74 12.18 -10.62 -16.50
C PHE A 74 13.30 -11.67 -16.48
N VAL A 75 14.45 -11.28 -15.93
CA VAL A 75 15.64 -12.13 -15.76
C VAL A 75 16.02 -12.18 -14.29
N SER A 76 16.39 -13.32 -13.80
CA SER A 76 16.72 -13.57 -12.37
C SER A 76 18.08 -12.97 -11.99
N ILE A 77 18.21 -12.23 -10.90
CA ILE A 77 17.21 -11.58 -10.04
C ILE A 77 17.24 -10.09 -10.42
N PRO A 78 16.12 -9.48 -10.77
CA PRO A 78 16.12 -8.08 -11.14
C PRO A 78 16.29 -7.18 -9.91
N ASN A 79 16.80 -5.96 -10.12
CA ASN A 79 16.73 -4.88 -9.14
C ASN A 79 15.36 -4.21 -9.23
N VAL A 80 14.72 -3.95 -8.08
CA VAL A 80 13.42 -3.26 -8.01
C VAL A 80 13.54 -2.05 -7.09
N VAL A 81 13.18 -0.90 -7.64
CA VAL A 81 13.22 0.40 -6.97
C VAL A 81 11.86 1.09 -7.10
N PHE A 82 11.44 1.76 -6.05
CA PHE A 82 10.24 2.58 -5.99
C PHE A 82 10.64 4.04 -5.96
N GLN A 83 10.11 4.86 -6.84
CA GLN A 83 10.35 6.29 -6.90
C GLN A 83 9.11 7.06 -6.46
N ASN A 84 9.23 7.88 -5.42
CA ASN A 84 8.17 8.81 -5.03
C ASN A 84 7.92 9.82 -6.16
N THR A 85 6.69 9.92 -6.64
CA THR A 85 6.34 10.74 -7.81
C THR A 85 6.41 12.24 -7.53
N SER A 86 6.31 12.65 -6.26
CA SER A 86 6.31 14.06 -5.86
C SER A 86 7.71 14.57 -5.51
N THR A 87 8.52 13.73 -4.84
CA THR A 87 9.84 14.14 -4.33
C THR A 87 11.00 13.60 -5.16
N GLY A 88 10.75 12.58 -6.00
CA GLY A 88 11.80 11.84 -6.70
C GLY A 88 12.62 10.90 -5.81
N ALA A 89 12.33 10.82 -4.51
CA ALA A 89 13.06 9.95 -3.59
C ALA A 89 12.92 8.47 -3.99
N LEU A 90 14.03 7.76 -3.90
CA LEU A 90 14.10 6.34 -4.26
C LEU A 90 14.09 5.47 -3.01
N ILE A 91 13.34 4.38 -3.07
CA ILE A 91 13.30 3.32 -2.07
C ILE A 91 13.61 2.00 -2.79
N THR A 92 14.65 1.29 -2.36
CA THR A 92 14.96 -0.05 -2.89
C THR A 92 14.05 -1.07 -2.21
N ALA A 93 13.55 -2.04 -2.97
CA ALA A 93 12.82 -3.18 -2.41
C ALA A 93 13.67 -3.90 -1.36
N SER A 94 13.08 -4.20 -0.20
CA SER A 94 13.78 -4.90 0.90
C SER A 94 14.02 -6.39 0.58
N ALA A 95 13.22 -6.94 -0.33
CA ALA A 95 13.41 -8.28 -0.88
C ALA A 95 12.86 -8.36 -2.30
N VAL A 96 13.52 -9.15 -3.15
CA VAL A 96 13.06 -9.46 -4.51
C VAL A 96 13.18 -10.96 -4.73
N SER A 97 12.11 -11.57 -5.24
CA SER A 97 12.07 -13.00 -5.60
C SER A 97 11.63 -13.15 -7.05
N PHE A 98 12.48 -13.75 -7.86
CA PHE A 98 12.17 -14.07 -9.24
C PHE A 98 11.32 -15.34 -9.30
N THR A 99 10.09 -15.22 -9.80
CA THR A 99 9.16 -16.34 -9.95
C THR A 99 9.23 -16.93 -11.37
N SER A 100 9.24 -16.06 -12.37
CA SER A 100 9.34 -16.45 -13.78
C SER A 100 9.71 -15.24 -14.65
N SER A 101 9.90 -15.45 -15.95
CA SER A 101 10.11 -14.35 -16.92
C SER A 101 8.92 -13.40 -17.06
N THR A 102 7.79 -13.69 -16.40
CA THR A 102 6.56 -12.88 -16.43
C THR A 102 6.08 -12.45 -15.04
N SER A 103 6.75 -12.88 -13.97
CA SER A 103 6.34 -12.57 -12.59
C SER A 103 7.54 -12.44 -11.64
N VAL A 104 7.55 -11.35 -10.90
CA VAL A 104 8.53 -11.06 -9.83
C VAL A 104 7.76 -10.60 -8.60
N ALA A 105 8.13 -11.14 -7.44
CA ALA A 105 7.67 -10.60 -6.17
C ALA A 105 8.73 -9.63 -5.61
N ALA A 106 8.29 -8.47 -5.12
CA ALA A 106 9.15 -7.49 -4.48
C ALA A 106 8.48 -6.98 -3.19
N THR A 107 9.27 -6.68 -2.17
CA THR A 107 8.75 -6.16 -0.90
C THR A 107 9.05 -4.67 -0.78
N PHE A 108 8.01 -3.87 -0.68
CA PHE A 108 8.11 -2.46 -0.33
C PHE A 108 8.40 -2.37 1.19
N PRO A 109 9.49 -1.71 1.61
CA PRO A 109 9.85 -1.67 3.03
C PRO A 109 8.86 -0.84 3.86
N SER A 110 8.77 -1.12 5.16
CA SER A 110 8.01 -0.32 6.12
C SER A 110 8.72 0.98 6.48
N GLY A 111 7.97 1.96 7.04
CA GLY A 111 8.52 3.19 7.60
C GLY A 111 8.92 4.27 6.60
N GLY A 112 8.62 4.10 5.32
CA GLY A 112 8.80 5.13 4.31
C GLY A 112 7.73 6.24 4.40
N ALA A 113 7.96 7.36 3.71
CA ALA A 113 6.98 8.44 3.62
C ALA A 113 5.75 7.99 2.83
N SER A 114 4.56 8.40 3.28
CA SER A 114 3.34 8.20 2.50
C SER A 114 3.40 8.96 1.16
N GLY A 115 2.67 8.47 0.17
CA GLY A 115 2.61 9.07 -1.15
C GLY A 115 2.45 8.04 -2.27
N THR A 116 2.54 8.55 -3.50
CA THR A 116 2.43 7.74 -4.71
C THR A 116 3.82 7.40 -5.24
N TYR A 117 4.02 6.14 -5.59
CA TYR A 117 5.31 5.63 -6.06
C TYR A 117 5.16 4.95 -7.43
N LYS A 118 6.14 5.17 -8.29
CA LYS A 118 6.38 4.39 -9.51
C LYS A 118 7.36 3.27 -9.22
N LEU A 119 7.13 2.11 -9.80
CA LEU A 119 8.06 0.99 -9.72
C LEU A 119 8.93 0.96 -10.97
N ARG A 120 10.25 0.87 -10.79
CA ARG A 120 11.23 0.58 -11.83
C ARG A 120 11.86 -0.78 -11.54
N LEU A 121 11.86 -1.64 -12.54
CA LEU A 121 12.52 -2.94 -12.51
C LEU A 121 13.67 -2.93 -13.53
N GLU A 122 14.85 -3.36 -13.09
CA GLU A 122 16.04 -3.46 -13.93
C GLU A 122 16.58 -4.89 -13.87
N ASN A 123 16.66 -5.53 -15.03
CA ASN A 123 17.27 -6.85 -15.17
C ASN A 123 18.80 -6.79 -14.98
N PRO A 124 19.47 -7.89 -14.59
CA PRO A 124 20.92 -7.95 -14.44
C PRO A 124 21.71 -7.55 -15.70
N ASN A 125 21.09 -7.59 -16.87
CA ASN A 125 21.70 -7.17 -18.14
C ASN A 125 21.57 -5.64 -18.40
N GLY A 126 21.08 -4.86 -17.42
CA GLY A 126 20.94 -3.41 -17.52
C GLY A 126 19.68 -2.90 -18.22
N PHE A 127 18.87 -3.78 -18.81
CA PHE A 127 17.58 -3.36 -19.36
C PHE A 127 16.56 -3.13 -18.26
N ALA A 128 15.83 -2.02 -18.36
CA ALA A 128 14.87 -1.61 -17.34
C ALA A 128 13.51 -1.28 -17.93
N ALA A 129 12.48 -1.37 -17.09
CA ALA A 129 11.13 -0.86 -17.35
C ALA A 129 10.60 -0.12 -16.14
N GLU A 130 9.74 0.86 -16.39
CA GLU A 130 8.96 1.54 -15.38
C GLU A 130 7.49 1.15 -15.52
N ALA A 131 6.81 0.96 -14.40
CA ALA A 131 5.39 0.66 -14.38
C ALA A 131 4.55 1.86 -14.80
N SER A 132 3.56 1.65 -15.66
CA SER A 132 2.56 2.68 -16.00
C SER A 132 1.63 2.97 -14.81
N SER A 133 1.26 1.95 -14.04
CA SER A 133 0.49 2.07 -12.79
C SER A 133 1.39 2.50 -11.62
N SER A 134 0.76 3.09 -10.60
CA SER A 134 1.44 3.54 -9.38
C SER A 134 1.02 2.68 -8.18
N ILE A 135 1.83 2.73 -7.13
CA ILE A 135 1.52 2.18 -5.82
C ILE A 135 1.21 3.35 -4.89
N THR A 136 0.08 3.30 -4.19
CA THR A 136 -0.23 4.23 -3.09
C THR A 136 0.34 3.65 -1.80
N TYR A 137 1.20 4.39 -1.13
CA TYR A 137 1.77 4.06 0.17
C TYR A 137 1.19 5.02 1.20
N SER A 138 0.28 4.54 2.06
CA SER A 138 -0.63 5.36 2.85
C SER A 138 -0.50 5.05 4.35
N ASN A 139 -0.76 6.05 5.19
CA ASN A 139 -0.82 5.88 6.63
C ASN A 139 -2.19 5.32 7.05
N ASN A 140 -2.19 4.40 8.00
CA ASN A 140 -3.45 3.98 8.63
C ASN A 140 -4.13 5.18 9.30
N PRO A 141 -5.47 5.25 9.24
CA PRO A 141 -6.20 6.31 9.93
C PRO A 141 -6.04 6.18 11.45
N THR A 142 -5.97 7.31 12.11
CA THR A 142 -5.76 7.40 13.56
C THR A 142 -6.85 8.22 14.22
N TRP A 143 -7.34 7.77 15.39
CA TRP A 143 -8.31 8.48 16.18
C TRP A 143 -7.64 9.61 16.97
N SER A 144 -8.19 10.83 16.89
CA SER A 144 -7.81 11.95 17.76
C SER A 144 -8.61 11.91 19.08
N THR A 145 -9.90 11.48 19.02
CA THR A 145 -10.72 11.28 20.24
C THR A 145 -10.22 10.07 21.01
N GLY A 146 -9.96 10.23 22.31
CA GLY A 146 -9.55 9.13 23.21
C GLY A 146 -10.62 8.03 23.32
N ALA A 147 -10.19 6.79 23.62
CA ALA A 147 -11.11 5.69 23.88
C ALA A 147 -11.92 5.92 25.17
N GLY A 148 -13.08 5.29 25.27
CA GLY A 148 -13.95 5.32 26.44
C GLY A 148 -15.05 6.37 26.35
N SER A 149 -15.36 7.05 27.46
CA SER A 149 -16.49 7.97 27.52
C SER A 149 -16.27 9.22 26.67
N ILE A 150 -17.24 9.51 25.79
CA ILE A 150 -17.29 10.75 25.02
C ILE A 150 -18.32 11.76 25.57
N GLY A 151 -19.04 11.39 26.62
CA GLY A 151 -19.94 12.29 27.34
C GLY A 151 -21.04 11.61 28.14
N SER A 152 -21.81 12.44 28.84
CA SER A 152 -23.04 12.07 29.53
C SER A 152 -24.16 13.00 29.08
N VAL A 153 -25.36 12.45 28.94
CA VAL A 153 -26.57 13.19 28.54
C VAL A 153 -27.74 12.79 29.44
N SER A 154 -28.71 13.68 29.62
CA SER A 154 -29.93 13.30 30.38
C SER A 154 -30.88 12.52 29.47
N ALA A 155 -31.65 11.63 30.07
CA ALA A 155 -32.69 10.86 29.37
C ALA A 155 -33.68 11.82 28.66
N GLY A 156 -33.94 11.59 27.39
CA GLY A 156 -34.82 12.40 26.56
C GLY A 156 -34.26 13.72 26.05
N ASP A 157 -33.04 14.10 26.46
CA ASP A 157 -32.40 15.34 25.97
C ASP A 157 -31.81 15.16 24.58
N SER A 158 -31.60 16.29 23.90
CA SER A 158 -30.88 16.34 22.63
C SER A 158 -29.41 15.97 22.81
N VAL A 159 -28.91 15.08 21.96
CA VAL A 159 -27.52 14.68 21.91
C VAL A 159 -26.79 15.51 20.84
N SER A 160 -25.66 16.10 21.21
CA SER A 160 -24.73 16.80 20.31
C SER A 160 -23.30 16.50 20.77
N LEU A 161 -22.78 15.36 20.33
CA LEU A 161 -21.43 14.89 20.62
C LEU A 161 -20.67 14.70 19.32
N SER A 162 -19.37 14.53 19.38
CA SER A 162 -18.56 14.25 18.20
C SER A 162 -17.33 13.41 18.53
N VAL A 163 -16.88 12.67 17.56
CA VAL A 163 -15.58 11.99 17.54
C VAL A 163 -14.75 12.53 16.39
N SER A 164 -13.43 12.43 16.47
CA SER A 164 -12.52 12.89 15.44
C SER A 164 -11.37 11.92 15.23
N GLY A 165 -10.89 11.88 14.00
CA GLY A 165 -9.72 11.14 13.58
C GLY A 165 -9.18 11.72 12.27
N SER A 166 -8.01 11.26 11.85
CA SER A 166 -7.33 11.73 10.66
C SER A 166 -6.55 10.63 9.96
N SER A 167 -6.28 10.82 8.68
CA SER A 167 -5.32 10.07 7.88
C SER A 167 -4.58 11.06 6.96
N ASP A 168 -3.72 10.55 6.08
CA ASP A 168 -3.14 11.30 4.96
C ASP A 168 -4.13 11.46 3.78
N SER A 169 -5.30 10.87 3.88
CA SER A 169 -6.45 11.03 2.98
C SER A 169 -7.73 11.34 3.75
N THR A 170 -8.86 11.45 3.03
CA THR A 170 -10.17 11.68 3.66
C THR A 170 -10.60 10.49 4.49
N VAL A 171 -11.25 10.75 5.64
CA VAL A 171 -11.72 9.70 6.54
C VAL A 171 -13.25 9.63 6.59
N ALA A 172 -13.77 8.43 6.79
CA ALA A 172 -15.19 8.17 7.03
C ALA A 172 -15.39 7.42 8.35
N TYR A 173 -16.51 7.72 9.02
CA TYR A 173 -16.90 7.15 10.30
C TYR A 173 -18.05 6.17 10.12
N SER A 174 -17.97 5.01 10.75
CA SER A 174 -19.05 4.03 10.80
C SER A 174 -19.09 3.32 12.15
N GLU A 175 -20.22 2.70 12.48
CA GLU A 175 -20.35 1.87 13.68
C GLU A 175 -20.26 0.40 13.32
N THR A 176 -19.59 -0.39 14.15
CA THR A 176 -19.44 -1.85 13.98
C THR A 176 -20.31 -2.69 14.91
N THR A 177 -20.92 -2.06 15.94
CA THR A 177 -21.65 -2.76 17.01
C THR A 177 -23.16 -2.63 16.96
N SER A 178 -23.70 -1.66 16.23
CA SER A 178 -25.16 -1.37 16.15
C SER A 178 -25.82 -1.05 17.51
N VAL A 179 -25.12 -0.35 18.37
CA VAL A 179 -25.64 0.16 19.66
C VAL A 179 -26.05 1.63 19.54
N LEU A 180 -25.24 2.42 18.85
CA LEU A 180 -25.43 3.84 18.65
C LEU A 180 -26.47 4.12 17.57
N THR A 181 -26.34 3.46 16.42
CA THR A 181 -27.17 3.67 15.23
C THR A 181 -28.00 2.44 14.89
N SER A 182 -29.25 2.64 14.50
CA SER A 182 -30.07 1.56 13.93
C SER A 182 -29.62 1.24 12.50
N ASN A 183 -29.54 -0.04 12.14
CA ASN A 183 -29.42 -0.44 10.77
C ASN A 183 -30.57 -1.42 10.37
N ALA A 184 -30.82 -1.58 9.08
CA ALA A 184 -31.96 -2.34 8.57
C ALA A 184 -31.96 -3.84 8.92
N ASN A 185 -30.84 -4.37 9.43
CA ASN A 185 -30.66 -5.82 9.69
C ASN A 185 -30.55 -6.19 11.17
N THR A 186 -30.64 -5.21 12.08
CA THR A 186 -30.58 -5.44 13.53
C THR A 186 -31.83 -4.88 14.19
N PRO A 187 -32.38 -5.56 15.23
CA PRO A 187 -33.44 -4.96 16.04
C PRO A 187 -32.96 -3.61 16.58
N ALA A 188 -33.89 -2.68 16.75
CA ALA A 188 -33.65 -1.28 17.04
C ALA A 188 -32.38 -1.05 17.88
N ALA A 189 -31.47 -0.22 17.38
CA ALA A 189 -30.27 0.15 18.11
C ALA A 189 -30.68 0.71 19.46
N THR A 190 -29.93 0.37 20.49
CA THR A 190 -30.27 0.69 21.86
C THR A 190 -30.34 2.20 22.12
N MET A 191 -29.60 3.01 21.36
CA MET A 191 -29.61 4.47 21.49
C MET A 191 -30.39 5.18 20.36
N ASN A 192 -30.46 4.60 19.16
CA ASN A 192 -31.13 5.17 18.00
C ASN A 192 -30.68 6.63 17.67
N LEU A 193 -29.37 6.89 17.77
CA LEU A 193 -28.74 8.15 17.41
C LEU A 193 -28.28 8.13 15.95
N THR A 194 -27.90 9.26 15.41
CA THR A 194 -27.33 9.41 14.08
C THR A 194 -25.84 9.70 14.18
N LEU A 195 -25.02 8.91 13.48
CA LEU A 195 -23.60 9.19 13.26
C LEU A 195 -23.42 9.79 11.87
N ASN A 196 -22.87 10.98 11.78
CA ASN A 196 -22.50 11.58 10.49
C ASN A 196 -21.19 10.95 10.00
N SER A 197 -21.26 10.24 8.88
CA SER A 197 -20.13 9.49 8.33
C SER A 197 -18.96 10.35 7.86
N SER A 198 -19.16 11.65 7.60
CA SER A 198 -18.09 12.54 7.12
C SER A 198 -17.48 13.39 8.24
N THR A 199 -18.25 13.71 9.28
CA THR A 199 -17.82 14.66 10.31
C THR A 199 -17.59 14.02 11.69
N GLY A 200 -18.07 12.79 11.90
CA GLY A 200 -18.04 12.13 13.20
C GLY A 200 -19.02 12.71 14.24
N ALA A 201 -19.95 13.59 13.80
CA ALA A 201 -20.97 14.14 14.68
C ALA A 201 -22.00 13.06 15.06
N ILE A 202 -22.36 13.02 16.34
CA ILE A 202 -23.35 12.08 16.91
C ILE A 202 -24.51 12.92 17.43
N THR A 203 -25.69 12.77 16.82
CA THR A 203 -26.86 13.60 17.10
C THR A 203 -28.11 12.75 17.25
N GLY A 204 -29.15 13.31 17.86
CA GLY A 204 -30.45 12.69 18.06
C GLY A 204 -31.04 13.01 19.43
N THR A 205 -31.91 12.14 19.93
CA THR A 205 -32.50 12.24 21.27
C THR A 205 -32.04 11.07 22.11
N ALA A 206 -31.54 11.32 23.30
CA ALA A 206 -31.09 10.30 24.23
C ALA A 206 -32.26 9.35 24.61
N PRO A 207 -32.05 8.04 24.67
CA PRO A 207 -33.05 7.09 25.15
C PRO A 207 -33.42 7.40 26.59
N SER A 208 -34.59 6.87 27.04
CA SER A 208 -35.06 7.04 28.39
C SER A 208 -34.99 5.71 29.19
N PRO A 209 -33.81 5.28 29.62
CA PRO A 209 -33.67 4.07 30.43
C PRO A 209 -34.28 4.26 31.81
N THR A 210 -34.55 3.17 32.54
CA THR A 210 -35.12 3.23 33.90
C THR A 210 -34.10 3.56 34.97
N ALA A 211 -32.81 3.51 34.67
CA ALA A 211 -31.69 3.84 35.55
C ALA A 211 -30.53 4.41 34.73
N ASN A 212 -29.55 5.07 35.40
CA ASN A 212 -28.33 5.50 34.73
C ASN A 212 -27.70 4.34 33.96
N THR A 213 -27.53 4.50 32.67
CA THR A 213 -27.09 3.42 31.78
C THR A 213 -25.92 3.90 30.92
N THR A 214 -24.85 3.11 30.88
CA THR A 214 -23.71 3.36 29.97
C THR A 214 -23.84 2.46 28.76
N TYR A 215 -23.86 3.08 27.59
CA TYR A 215 -23.92 2.42 26.30
C TYR A 215 -22.51 2.37 25.70
N ASN A 216 -22.01 1.15 25.50
CA ASN A 216 -20.69 0.92 24.91
C ASN A 216 -20.85 0.54 23.43
N PHE A 217 -20.06 1.16 22.56
CA PHE A 217 -20.09 0.91 21.12
C PHE A 217 -18.68 1.04 20.52
N THR A 218 -18.51 0.47 19.36
CA THR A 218 -17.23 0.55 18.63
C THR A 218 -17.46 1.27 17.31
N LEU A 219 -16.65 2.30 17.06
CA LEU A 219 -16.63 2.99 15.78
C LEU A 219 -15.39 2.60 15.00
N ARG A 220 -15.56 2.58 13.70
CA ARG A 220 -14.53 2.37 12.69
C ARG A 220 -14.25 3.67 11.96
N LEU A 221 -12.98 4.02 11.87
CA LEU A 221 -12.46 5.04 11.00
C LEU A 221 -11.91 4.36 9.75
N THR A 222 -12.34 4.79 8.57
CA THR A 222 -11.88 4.25 7.28
C THR A 222 -11.35 5.40 6.44
N ASP A 223 -10.18 5.25 5.84
CA ASP A 223 -9.61 6.23 4.91
C ASP A 223 -10.00 5.96 3.45
N ALA A 224 -9.56 6.83 2.52
CA ALA A 224 -9.87 6.68 1.10
C ALA A 224 -9.20 5.44 0.47
N GLU A 225 -8.13 4.94 1.07
CA GLU A 225 -7.41 3.73 0.66
C GLU A 225 -8.02 2.45 1.26
N SER A 226 -9.15 2.57 1.96
CA SER A 226 -9.87 1.48 2.63
C SER A 226 -9.12 0.85 3.81
N GLN A 227 -8.13 1.54 4.37
CA GLN A 227 -7.50 1.15 5.63
C GLN A 227 -8.41 1.52 6.80
N THR A 228 -8.40 0.74 7.86
CA THR A 228 -9.34 0.92 8.96
C THR A 228 -8.68 0.89 10.32
N THR A 229 -9.26 1.64 11.27
CA THR A 229 -8.90 1.59 12.68
C THR A 229 -10.16 1.65 13.54
N ASP A 230 -10.35 0.66 14.40
CA ASP A 230 -11.50 0.59 15.31
C ASP A 230 -11.15 1.16 16.69
N ARG A 231 -12.16 1.79 17.34
CA ARG A 231 -12.02 2.28 18.71
C ARG A 231 -13.33 2.15 19.48
N ALA A 232 -13.22 1.70 20.74
CA ALA A 232 -14.35 1.60 21.65
C ALA A 232 -14.63 2.94 22.33
N PHE A 233 -15.91 3.30 22.36
CA PHE A 233 -16.44 4.50 22.99
C PHE A 233 -17.64 4.17 23.88
N SER A 234 -18.05 5.13 24.70
CA SER A 234 -19.27 5.02 25.49
C SER A 234 -19.95 6.38 25.68
N ILE A 235 -21.26 6.34 25.89
CA ILE A 235 -22.09 7.45 26.30
C ILE A 235 -22.89 6.99 27.53
N THR A 236 -22.92 7.82 28.62
CA THR A 236 -23.75 7.55 29.78
C THR A 236 -25.02 8.37 29.68
N VAL A 237 -26.17 7.71 29.72
CA VAL A 237 -27.48 8.36 29.88
C VAL A 237 -27.86 8.36 31.33
N THR A 238 -28.07 9.56 31.89
CA THR A 238 -28.47 9.75 33.27
C THR A 238 -29.98 9.99 33.37
N VAL A 239 -30.62 9.38 34.33
CA VAL A 239 -32.02 9.66 34.64
C VAL A 239 -32.06 10.70 35.78
N GLY A 240 -32.90 11.72 35.61
CA GLY A 240 -33.13 12.66 36.68
C GLY A 240 -33.60 11.93 37.97
N ALA A 241 -33.15 12.37 39.13
CA ALA A 241 -33.74 11.86 40.37
C ALA A 241 -35.24 12.07 40.32
N THR A 242 -36.02 10.97 40.27
CA THR A 242 -37.45 11.06 40.51
C THR A 242 -37.63 11.74 41.84
N GLY A 243 -38.09 13.00 41.84
CA GLY A 243 -38.34 13.75 43.06
C GLY A 243 -39.22 12.91 43.95
N GLY A 244 -38.66 12.51 45.11
CA GLY A 244 -39.44 11.82 46.10
C GLY A 244 -40.69 12.65 46.36
N ALA A 245 -41.88 12.00 46.32
CA ALA A 245 -43.13 12.62 46.69
C ALA A 245 -42.91 13.28 48.08
N GLN A 246 -42.92 14.58 48.15
CA GLN A 246 -43.01 15.31 49.41
C GLN A 246 -44.37 14.94 49.99
N PHE A 247 -44.38 14.01 50.92
CA PHE A 247 -45.53 13.90 51.83
C PHE A 247 -45.55 15.17 52.67
N ASN A 248 -46.43 16.06 52.30
CA ASN A 248 -46.76 17.17 53.19
C ASN A 248 -47.75 16.63 54.21
N PRO A 249 -47.46 16.65 55.53
CA PRO A 249 -48.33 16.14 56.59
C PRO A 249 -49.58 17.00 56.79
#